data_baf132a7ef8bd3cc5ddc7ce8f8901fa7
#
_entry.id   baf132a7ef8bd3cc5ddc7ce8f8901fa7
#
_cell.length_a   1.000
_cell.length_b   1.000
_cell.length_c   1.000
_cell.angle_alpha   90.00
_cell.angle_beta   90.00
_cell.angle_gamma   90.00
#
_symmetry.space_group_name_H-M   'P 1'
#
loop_
_entity.id
_entity.type
_entity.pdbx_description
1 polymer ?
#
loop_
_entity_poly.entity_id
_entity_poly.type
_entity_poly.pdbx_seq_one_letter_code
_entity_poly.pdbx_strand_id
1 'polypeptide(L)'
;MIPNSPDFQEFLSKLTNNALHSLKHADAIARASGSAYIGTEHLLLGLLAQEGSMGSKILEGAGVTLDRARLALNLTPKTLVISMGGKGLSETAKLTLKMAWEIAQDFNQDYCGTEHVLYSILSQKNARATTLLRDMSIDIDRISGEVEQFLNRQQYEEEDRAIGAGRRRGKGGKKSALEFFGTDMTELAHQGKLDPVVGREDQIKRVITILNR
;
A
#
# COMPACT_ATOMS: atom_id res chain seq x y z
N MET A 1 12.26 1.37 -21.53
CA MET A 1 11.71 0.00 -21.65
C MET A 1 11.94 -0.71 -20.32
N ILE A 2 10.89 -1.22 -19.71
CA ILE A 2 10.97 -2.12 -18.56
C ILE A 2 11.75 -3.36 -19.02
N PRO A 3 12.72 -3.90 -18.22
CA PRO A 3 13.51 -5.06 -18.62
C PRO A 3 12.62 -6.26 -18.98
N ASN A 4 12.98 -6.97 -20.03
CA ASN A 4 12.20 -8.11 -20.54
C ASN A 4 12.82 -9.45 -20.13
N SER A 5 13.55 -9.47 -18.98
CA SER A 5 14.08 -10.72 -18.43
C SER A 5 12.95 -11.55 -17.82
N PRO A 6 13.01 -12.90 -17.89
CA PRO A 6 12.00 -13.79 -17.30
C PRO A 6 11.73 -13.48 -15.82
N ASP A 7 12.78 -13.27 -15.04
CA ASP A 7 12.70 -12.94 -13.61
C ASP A 7 11.95 -11.62 -13.33
N PHE A 8 12.10 -10.64 -14.23
CA PHE A 8 11.42 -9.36 -14.10
C PHE A 8 9.94 -9.45 -14.51
N GLN A 9 9.61 -10.30 -15.49
CA GLN A 9 8.21 -10.56 -15.85
C GLN A 9 7.47 -11.30 -14.71
N GLU A 10 8.14 -12.25 -14.07
CA GLU A 10 7.60 -12.91 -12.88
C GLU A 10 7.36 -11.89 -11.75
N PHE A 11 8.33 -11.02 -11.47
CA PHE A 11 8.16 -9.95 -10.51
C PHE A 11 6.95 -9.04 -10.84
N LEU A 12 6.78 -8.65 -12.12
CA LEU A 12 5.62 -7.83 -12.52
C LEU A 12 4.29 -8.52 -12.24
N SER A 13 4.24 -9.84 -12.30
CA SER A 13 3.02 -10.61 -11.97
C SER A 13 2.67 -10.58 -10.47
N LYS A 14 3.65 -10.26 -9.62
CA LYS A 14 3.47 -10.13 -8.18
C LYS A 14 3.07 -8.71 -7.74
N LEU A 15 3.12 -7.74 -8.65
CA LEU A 15 2.71 -6.36 -8.35
C LEU A 15 1.19 -6.22 -8.29
N THR A 16 0.70 -5.44 -7.32
CA THR A 16 -0.68 -4.97 -7.36
C THR A 16 -0.92 -4.07 -8.57
N ASN A 17 -2.18 -3.92 -8.99
CA ASN A 17 -2.53 -3.02 -10.10
C ASN A 17 -2.04 -1.59 -9.85
N ASN A 18 -2.15 -1.09 -8.61
CA ASN A 18 -1.66 0.24 -8.26
C ASN A 18 -0.14 0.35 -8.35
N ALA A 19 0.61 -0.67 -7.90
CA ALA A 19 2.06 -0.71 -8.02
C ALA A 19 2.50 -0.79 -9.50
N LEU A 20 1.82 -1.58 -10.31
CA LEU A 20 2.07 -1.65 -11.75
C LEU A 20 1.79 -0.31 -12.46
N HIS A 21 0.69 0.38 -12.11
CA HIS A 21 0.38 1.69 -12.66
C HIS A 21 1.39 2.75 -12.22
N SER A 22 1.81 2.74 -10.95
CA SER A 22 2.84 3.67 -10.48
C SER A 22 4.18 3.47 -11.23
N LEU A 23 4.54 2.23 -11.57
CA LEU A 23 5.72 1.96 -12.40
C LEU A 23 5.57 2.48 -13.82
N LYS A 24 4.37 2.37 -14.43
CA LYS A 24 4.07 2.97 -15.74
C LYS A 24 4.14 4.50 -15.70
N HIS A 25 3.63 5.13 -14.63
CA HIS A 25 3.77 6.57 -14.42
C HIS A 25 5.24 6.98 -14.28
N ALA A 26 6.04 6.22 -13.55
CA ALA A 26 7.49 6.45 -13.43
C ALA A 26 8.20 6.41 -14.80
N ASP A 27 7.87 5.44 -15.65
CA ASP A 27 8.40 5.36 -17.03
C ASP A 27 7.99 6.57 -17.87
N ALA A 28 6.71 6.95 -17.81
CA ALA A 28 6.21 8.12 -18.54
C ALA A 28 6.89 9.43 -18.10
N ILE A 29 7.07 9.62 -16.78
CA ILE A 29 7.74 10.79 -16.21
C ILE A 29 9.22 10.81 -16.60
N ALA A 30 9.93 9.68 -16.53
CA ALA A 30 11.32 9.58 -16.94
C ALA A 30 11.51 9.93 -18.43
N ARG A 31 10.61 9.47 -19.29
CA ARG A 31 10.62 9.83 -20.72
C ARG A 31 10.35 11.32 -20.94
N ALA A 32 9.33 11.86 -20.29
CA ALA A 32 8.97 13.28 -20.40
C ALA A 32 10.08 14.23 -19.94
N SER A 33 10.86 13.81 -18.92
CA SER A 33 12.04 14.56 -18.45
C SER A 33 13.30 14.36 -19.29
N GLY A 34 13.28 13.48 -20.31
CA GLY A 34 14.43 13.14 -21.13
C GLY A 34 15.51 12.33 -20.39
N SER A 35 15.11 11.65 -19.32
CA SER A 35 16.03 10.81 -18.54
C SER A 35 16.40 9.54 -19.28
N ALA A 36 17.69 9.13 -19.19
CA ALA A 36 18.17 7.92 -19.85
C ALA A 36 17.65 6.63 -19.18
N TYR A 37 17.30 6.71 -17.89
CA TYR A 37 16.87 5.59 -17.05
C TYR A 37 15.74 6.02 -16.14
N ILE A 38 14.93 5.04 -15.72
CA ILE A 38 13.97 5.21 -14.63
C ILE A 38 14.76 5.07 -13.30
N GLY A 39 14.95 6.16 -12.59
CA GLY A 39 15.62 6.18 -11.29
C GLY A 39 14.61 6.09 -10.13
N THR A 40 15.12 6.05 -8.89
CA THR A 40 14.29 6.03 -7.67
C THR A 40 13.43 7.27 -7.53
N GLU A 41 13.91 8.45 -7.98
CA GLU A 41 13.14 9.69 -8.07
C GLU A 41 11.91 9.55 -8.95
N HIS A 42 12.02 8.86 -10.08
CA HIS A 42 10.90 8.60 -10.97
C HIS A 42 9.92 7.60 -10.36
N LEU A 43 10.41 6.59 -9.62
CA LEU A 43 9.56 5.68 -8.87
C LEU A 43 8.74 6.42 -7.82
N LEU A 44 9.36 7.33 -7.05
CA LEU A 44 8.67 8.18 -6.08
C LEU A 44 7.59 9.04 -6.72
N LEU A 45 7.91 9.70 -7.86
CA LEU A 45 6.92 10.48 -8.61
C LEU A 45 5.80 9.61 -9.18
N GLY A 46 6.12 8.37 -9.59
CA GLY A 46 5.14 7.40 -10.07
C GLY A 46 4.17 6.97 -8.96
N LEU A 47 4.67 6.80 -7.72
CA LEU A 47 3.82 6.55 -6.55
C LEU A 47 2.87 7.71 -6.27
N LEU A 48 3.37 8.94 -6.31
CA LEU A 48 2.56 10.16 -6.12
C LEU A 48 1.52 10.34 -7.24
N ALA A 49 1.86 9.99 -8.49
CA ALA A 49 0.95 10.08 -9.63
C ALA A 49 -0.18 9.02 -9.59
N GLN A 50 -0.02 7.95 -8.82
CA GLN A 50 -1.05 6.94 -8.61
C GLN A 50 -1.94 7.34 -7.43
N GLU A 51 -2.83 8.30 -7.68
CA GLU A 51 -3.78 8.82 -6.69
C GLU A 51 -4.61 7.70 -6.05
N GLY A 52 -4.86 7.83 -4.75
CA GLY A 52 -5.66 6.88 -3.99
C GLY A 52 -4.94 5.59 -3.60
N SER A 53 -3.71 5.35 -4.08
CA SER A 53 -2.86 4.26 -3.61
C SER A 53 -2.40 4.49 -2.16
N MET A 54 -1.98 3.44 -1.46
CA MET A 54 -1.50 3.59 -0.09
C MET A 54 -0.20 4.41 -0.04
N GLY A 55 0.73 4.13 -0.96
CA GLY A 55 1.96 4.92 -1.05
C GLY A 55 1.73 6.40 -1.29
N SER A 56 0.77 6.76 -2.19
CA SER A 56 0.39 8.17 -2.43
C SER A 56 -0.19 8.81 -1.17
N LYS A 57 -1.15 8.16 -0.50
CA LYS A 57 -1.80 8.68 0.70
C LYS A 57 -0.82 8.97 1.84
N ILE A 58 0.14 8.07 2.08
CA ILE A 58 1.16 8.27 3.11
C ILE A 58 2.05 9.46 2.76
N LEU A 59 2.51 9.55 1.51
CA LEU A 59 3.33 10.68 1.04
C LEU A 59 2.57 12.01 1.13
N GLU A 60 1.33 12.05 0.70
CA GLU A 60 0.46 13.23 0.78
C GLU A 60 0.22 13.66 2.24
N GLY A 61 -0.01 12.69 3.14
CA GLY A 61 -0.14 12.93 4.58
C GLY A 61 1.12 13.54 5.21
N ALA A 62 2.29 13.26 4.63
CA ALA A 62 3.56 13.89 5.00
C ALA A 62 3.81 15.23 4.27
N GLY A 63 2.86 15.71 3.47
CA GLY A 63 2.96 16.96 2.71
C GLY A 63 3.80 16.86 1.44
N VAL A 64 4.05 15.64 0.94
CA VAL A 64 4.73 15.41 -0.34
C VAL A 64 3.68 15.30 -1.43
N THR A 65 3.59 16.32 -2.28
CA THR A 65 2.71 16.30 -3.45
C THR A 65 3.52 16.14 -4.74
N LEU A 66 2.87 15.65 -5.79
CA LEU A 66 3.52 15.43 -7.09
C LEU A 66 4.13 16.74 -7.64
N ASP A 67 3.42 17.86 -7.49
CA ASP A 67 3.88 19.17 -7.99
C ASP A 67 5.10 19.69 -7.21
N ARG A 68 5.09 19.55 -5.88
CA ARG A 68 6.24 19.92 -5.05
C ARG A 68 7.46 19.07 -5.39
N ALA A 69 7.29 17.76 -5.57
CA ALA A 69 8.36 16.86 -5.91
C ALA A 69 8.92 17.13 -7.33
N ARG A 70 8.07 17.45 -8.31
CA ARG A 70 8.49 17.86 -9.66
C ARG A 70 9.28 19.17 -9.64
N LEU A 71 8.81 20.16 -8.89
CA LEU A 71 9.51 21.42 -8.70
C LEU A 71 10.90 21.24 -8.09
N ALA A 72 10.99 20.46 -7.02
CA ALA A 72 12.25 20.20 -6.33
C ALA A 72 13.28 19.45 -7.22
N LEU A 73 12.81 18.64 -8.16
CA LEU A 73 13.67 17.99 -9.16
C LEU A 73 13.98 18.86 -10.39
N ASN A 74 13.44 20.06 -10.47
CA ASN A 74 13.53 20.93 -11.67
C ASN A 74 13.10 20.20 -12.95
N LEU A 75 12.15 19.28 -12.84
CA LEU A 75 11.60 18.55 -13.98
C LEU A 75 10.62 19.43 -14.74
N THR A 76 11.18 20.36 -15.55
CA THR A 76 10.38 21.03 -16.57
C THR A 76 10.14 20.06 -17.71
N PRO A 77 8.91 19.96 -18.24
CA PRO A 77 8.65 19.16 -19.44
C PRO A 77 9.55 19.74 -20.55
N LYS A 78 10.58 18.99 -20.95
CA LYS A 78 11.40 19.35 -22.10
C LYS A 78 10.53 19.11 -23.33
N THR A 79 10.03 20.18 -23.90
CA THR A 79 9.34 20.17 -25.19
C THR A 79 10.27 19.53 -26.23
N LEU A 80 9.84 18.37 -26.78
CA LEU A 80 10.45 17.71 -27.94
C LEU A 80 11.93 17.25 -27.76
N VAL A 81 12.23 16.45 -26.77
CA VAL A 81 13.31 15.49 -26.94
C VAL A 81 12.65 14.18 -27.43
N ILE A 82 12.85 13.85 -28.69
CA ILE A 82 12.61 12.49 -29.21
C ILE A 82 13.57 11.60 -28.44
N SER A 83 13.15 11.17 -27.27
CA SER A 83 13.88 10.22 -26.44
C SER A 83 13.85 8.91 -27.17
N MET A 84 14.91 8.58 -27.89
CA MET A 84 15.13 7.21 -28.35
C MET A 84 15.08 6.31 -27.12
N GLY A 85 14.07 5.46 -27.07
CA GLY A 85 13.67 4.52 -26.05
C GLY A 85 14.51 4.47 -24.77
N GLY A 86 13.89 4.78 -23.63
CA GLY A 86 14.56 4.75 -22.34
C GLY A 86 15.28 3.43 -22.12
N LYS A 87 16.51 3.48 -21.59
CA LYS A 87 17.38 2.31 -21.37
C LYS A 87 16.92 1.40 -20.21
N GLY A 88 15.69 1.57 -19.72
CA GLY A 88 15.10 0.76 -18.64
C GLY A 88 15.32 1.34 -17.25
N LEU A 89 15.27 0.47 -16.25
CA LEU A 89 15.48 0.84 -14.85
C LEU A 89 16.97 1.06 -14.56
N SER A 90 17.30 2.06 -13.72
CA SER A 90 18.63 2.20 -13.16
C SER A 90 18.93 1.02 -12.21
N GLU A 91 20.20 0.74 -11.95
CA GLU A 91 20.58 -0.34 -11.01
C GLU A 91 19.98 -0.11 -9.61
N THR A 92 19.98 1.13 -9.14
CA THR A 92 19.35 1.48 -7.87
C THR A 92 17.83 1.23 -7.89
N ALA A 93 17.15 1.56 -9.00
CA ALA A 93 15.72 1.31 -9.13
C ALA A 93 15.39 -0.19 -9.22
N LYS A 94 16.24 -0.99 -9.88
CA LYS A 94 16.11 -2.45 -9.88
C LYS A 94 16.25 -3.03 -8.46
N LEU A 95 17.26 -2.56 -7.73
CA LEU A 95 17.48 -2.96 -6.35
C LEU A 95 16.28 -2.58 -5.47
N THR A 96 15.74 -1.36 -5.63
CA THR A 96 14.54 -0.92 -4.93
C THR A 96 13.36 -1.88 -5.15
N LEU A 97 13.09 -2.25 -6.40
CA LEU A 97 11.98 -3.15 -6.70
C LEU A 97 12.21 -4.57 -6.16
N LYS A 98 13.46 -5.05 -6.19
CA LYS A 98 13.81 -6.34 -5.59
C LYS A 98 13.59 -6.31 -4.07
N MET A 99 14.10 -5.29 -3.39
CA MET A 99 13.91 -5.09 -1.95
C MET A 99 12.42 -4.94 -1.60
N ALA A 100 11.63 -4.27 -2.44
CA ALA A 100 10.18 -4.15 -2.22
C ALA A 100 9.48 -5.51 -2.20
N TRP A 101 9.92 -6.44 -3.04
CA TRP A 101 9.43 -7.81 -3.03
C TRP A 101 9.89 -8.58 -1.79
N GLU A 102 11.17 -8.47 -1.40
CA GLU A 102 11.70 -9.07 -0.18
C GLU A 102 10.92 -8.57 1.05
N ILE A 103 10.65 -7.27 1.13
CA ILE A 103 9.81 -6.67 2.19
C ILE A 103 8.40 -7.28 2.18
N ALA A 104 7.76 -7.42 1.02
CA ALA A 104 6.44 -8.03 0.95
C ALA A 104 6.44 -9.46 1.52
N GLN A 105 7.48 -10.24 1.21
CA GLN A 105 7.64 -11.60 1.75
C GLN A 105 7.89 -11.60 3.27
N ASP A 106 8.67 -10.65 3.79
CA ASP A 106 8.93 -10.52 5.24
C ASP A 106 7.64 -10.22 6.02
N PHE A 107 6.68 -9.54 5.39
CA PHE A 107 5.34 -9.30 5.93
C PHE A 107 4.30 -10.37 5.53
N ASN A 108 4.75 -11.55 5.06
CA ASN A 108 3.91 -12.69 4.66
C ASN A 108 2.88 -12.34 3.58
N GLN A 109 3.20 -11.41 2.67
CA GLN A 109 2.30 -11.01 1.58
C GLN A 109 2.74 -11.63 0.25
N ASP A 110 1.76 -12.19 -0.49
CA ASP A 110 1.97 -12.80 -1.81
C ASP A 110 1.99 -11.78 -2.96
N TYR A 111 1.88 -10.49 -2.64
CA TYR A 111 1.85 -9.39 -3.60
C TYR A 111 2.72 -8.22 -3.13
N CYS A 112 3.23 -7.44 -4.08
CA CYS A 112 4.00 -6.23 -3.80
C CYS A 112 3.15 -5.00 -4.16
N GLY A 113 2.75 -4.24 -3.16
CA GLY A 113 1.96 -3.00 -3.30
C GLY A 113 2.83 -1.74 -3.34
N THR A 114 2.17 -0.59 -3.47
CA THR A 114 2.81 0.73 -3.48
C THR A 114 3.50 1.07 -2.16
N GLU A 115 2.99 0.56 -1.05
CA GLU A 115 3.55 0.68 0.30
C GLU A 115 4.90 -0.03 0.41
N HIS A 116 5.06 -1.22 -0.15
CA HIS A 116 6.33 -1.95 -0.17
C HIS A 116 7.38 -1.22 -1.00
N VAL A 117 6.98 -0.72 -2.17
CA VAL A 117 7.87 0.09 -3.02
C VAL A 117 8.29 1.36 -2.31
N LEU A 118 7.36 2.04 -1.62
CA LEU A 118 7.67 3.23 -0.82
C LEU A 118 8.65 2.90 0.31
N TYR A 119 8.38 1.86 1.09
CA TYR A 119 9.26 1.45 2.20
C TYR A 119 10.67 1.12 1.72
N SER A 120 10.77 0.40 0.60
CA SER A 120 12.07 0.09 -0.02
C SER A 120 12.82 1.36 -0.49
N ILE A 121 12.12 2.37 -1.04
CA ILE A 121 12.74 3.65 -1.39
C ILE A 121 13.30 4.33 -0.13
N LEU A 122 12.51 4.41 0.94
CA LEU A 122 12.89 5.10 2.18
C LEU A 122 14.06 4.41 2.90
N SER A 123 14.18 3.09 2.78
CA SER A 123 15.28 2.31 3.36
C SER A 123 16.64 2.61 2.72
N GLN A 124 16.67 3.19 1.53
CA GLN A 124 17.90 3.49 0.79
C GLN A 124 18.36 4.93 1.04
N LYS A 125 19.24 5.12 2.03
CA LYS A 125 19.71 6.46 2.49
C LYS A 125 20.31 7.33 1.38
N ASN A 126 20.93 6.72 0.37
CA ASN A 126 21.67 7.43 -0.69
C ASN A 126 20.90 7.43 -2.03
N ALA A 127 19.65 6.99 -2.06
CA ALA A 127 18.84 7.06 -3.26
C ALA A 127 18.45 8.51 -3.59
N ARG A 128 18.32 8.84 -4.88
CA ARG A 128 17.90 10.18 -5.31
C ARG A 128 16.54 10.58 -4.78
N ALA A 129 15.63 9.61 -4.65
CA ALA A 129 14.32 9.84 -4.05
C ALA A 129 14.44 10.28 -2.58
N THR A 130 15.30 9.62 -1.81
CA THR A 130 15.51 9.93 -0.38
C THR A 130 16.21 11.28 -0.22
N THR A 131 17.18 11.60 -1.09
CA THR A 131 17.82 12.92 -1.14
C THR A 131 16.79 14.00 -1.44
N LEU A 132 15.93 13.79 -2.44
CA LEU A 132 14.83 14.69 -2.78
C LEU A 132 13.91 14.97 -1.57
N LEU A 133 13.50 13.93 -0.84
CA LEU A 133 12.65 14.08 0.35
C LEU A 133 13.34 14.91 1.44
N ARG A 134 14.66 14.72 1.65
CA ARG A 134 15.45 15.55 2.58
C ARG A 134 15.55 16.99 2.13
N ASP A 135 15.78 17.25 0.83
CA ASP A 135 15.84 18.60 0.27
C ASP A 135 14.50 19.34 0.43
N MET A 136 13.41 18.59 0.43
CA MET A 136 12.07 19.09 0.74
C MET A 136 11.78 19.24 2.24
N SER A 137 12.76 18.97 3.11
CA SER A 137 12.63 18.96 4.58
C SER A 137 11.55 17.99 5.09
N ILE A 138 11.42 16.86 4.45
CA ILE A 138 10.47 15.80 4.85
C ILE A 138 11.16 14.85 5.84
N ASP A 139 10.46 14.54 6.92
CA ASP A 139 10.89 13.57 7.93
C ASP A 139 10.70 12.14 7.40
N ILE A 140 11.80 11.54 6.94
CA ILE A 140 11.81 10.21 6.35
C ILE A 140 11.52 9.13 7.41
N ASP A 141 12.03 9.30 8.61
CA ASP A 141 11.87 8.31 9.68
C ASP A 141 10.41 8.23 10.12
N ARG A 142 9.72 9.37 10.15
CA ARG A 142 8.27 9.43 10.38
C ARG A 142 7.51 8.67 9.31
N ILE A 143 7.77 8.93 8.02
CA ILE A 143 7.08 8.23 6.93
C ILE A 143 7.37 6.73 6.96
N SER A 144 8.63 6.35 7.21
CA SER A 144 9.00 4.93 7.33
C SER A 144 8.22 4.24 8.45
N GLY A 145 8.08 4.90 9.61
CA GLY A 145 7.30 4.39 10.72
C GLY A 145 5.81 4.25 10.39
N GLU A 146 5.23 5.21 9.65
CA GLU A 146 3.82 5.12 9.20
C GLU A 146 3.61 3.94 8.23
N VAL A 147 4.54 3.72 7.29
CA VAL A 147 4.48 2.57 6.37
C VAL A 147 4.61 1.26 7.13
N GLU A 148 5.57 1.16 8.04
CA GLU A 148 5.81 -0.05 8.83
C GLU A 148 4.59 -0.40 9.70
N GLN A 149 3.99 0.58 10.36
CA GLN A 149 2.75 0.38 11.13
C GLN A 149 1.60 -0.11 10.25
N PHE A 150 1.50 0.39 9.02
CA PHE A 150 0.50 -0.06 8.07
C PHE A 150 0.74 -1.52 7.65
N LEU A 151 1.97 -1.88 7.30
CA LEU A 151 2.34 -3.24 6.91
C LEU A 151 2.10 -4.25 8.04
N ASN A 152 2.51 -3.93 9.27
CA ASN A 152 2.26 -4.75 10.45
C ASN A 152 0.75 -4.98 10.66
N ARG A 153 -0.08 -3.93 10.52
CA ARG A 153 -1.55 -4.06 10.67
C ARG A 153 -2.13 -5.01 9.63
N GLN A 154 -1.71 -4.92 8.38
CA GLN A 154 -2.16 -5.82 7.32
C GLN A 154 -1.78 -7.27 7.60
N GLN A 155 -0.57 -7.52 8.07
CA GLN A 155 -0.13 -8.86 8.45
C GLN A 155 -1.04 -9.47 9.53
N TYR A 156 -1.35 -8.74 10.58
CA TYR A 156 -2.27 -9.21 11.63
C TYR A 156 -3.68 -9.49 11.09
N GLU A 157 -4.21 -8.64 10.21
CA GLU A 157 -5.53 -8.85 9.61
C GLU A 157 -5.56 -10.08 8.69
N GLU A 158 -4.49 -10.38 7.96
CA GLU A 158 -4.38 -11.58 7.11
C GLU A 158 -4.23 -12.84 7.95
N GLU A 159 -3.45 -12.82 9.02
CA GLU A 159 -3.33 -13.91 9.97
C GLU A 159 -4.67 -14.23 10.64
N ASP A 160 -5.42 -13.22 11.07
CA ASP A 160 -6.76 -13.39 11.63
C ASP A 160 -7.75 -13.98 10.61
N ARG A 161 -7.68 -13.55 9.35
CA ARG A 161 -8.49 -14.13 8.26
C ARG A 161 -8.11 -15.57 7.97
N ALA A 162 -6.82 -15.91 7.94
CA ALA A 162 -6.34 -17.26 7.73
C ALA A 162 -6.79 -18.22 8.87
N ILE A 163 -6.72 -17.75 10.10
CA ILE A 163 -7.22 -18.47 11.27
C ILE A 163 -8.76 -18.63 11.19
N GLY A 164 -9.47 -17.60 10.75
CA GLY A 164 -10.93 -17.63 10.55
C GLY A 164 -11.39 -18.56 9.42
N ALA A 165 -10.65 -18.62 8.31
CA ALA A 165 -10.96 -19.48 7.17
C ALA A 165 -10.69 -20.97 7.46
N GLY A 166 -9.66 -21.28 8.26
CA GLY A 166 -9.35 -22.64 8.70
C GLY A 166 -10.41 -23.24 9.65
N ARG A 167 -11.16 -22.38 10.34
CA ARG A 167 -12.20 -22.82 11.30
C ARG A 167 -13.50 -23.33 10.66
N ARG A 168 -13.75 -23.10 9.39
CA ARG A 168 -14.93 -23.65 8.69
C ARG A 168 -14.81 -25.14 8.36
N ARG A 169 -13.66 -25.81 8.61
CA ARG A 169 -13.41 -27.23 8.31
C ARG A 169 -13.07 -28.12 9.49
N GLY A 170 -13.10 -27.65 10.73
CA GLY A 170 -12.73 -28.49 11.88
C GLY A 170 -13.59 -28.20 13.11
N LYS A 171 -14.44 -29.15 13.49
CA LYS A 171 -15.04 -29.23 14.82
C LYS A 171 -13.94 -29.48 15.86
N GLY A 172 -13.41 -28.41 16.50
CA GLY A 172 -12.41 -28.58 17.57
C GLY A 172 -11.70 -27.27 17.89
N GLY A 173 -12.32 -26.43 18.71
CA GLY A 173 -12.11 -25.06 18.95
C GLY A 173 -10.85 -24.59 19.64
N LYS A 174 -10.26 -23.55 19.11
CA LYS A 174 -9.73 -22.43 19.92
C LYS A 174 -10.63 -21.21 19.64
N LYS A 175 -11.21 -20.64 20.69
CA LYS A 175 -12.12 -19.49 20.61
C LYS A 175 -11.34 -18.27 20.09
N SER A 176 -11.92 -17.50 19.18
CA SER A 176 -11.31 -16.24 18.69
C SER A 176 -11.20 -15.23 19.83
N ALA A 177 -10.33 -14.23 19.73
CA ALA A 177 -10.27 -13.15 20.72
C ALA A 177 -11.64 -12.49 20.92
N LEU A 178 -12.44 -12.39 19.85
CA LEU A 178 -13.81 -11.86 19.90
C LEU A 178 -14.74 -12.79 20.70
N GLU A 179 -14.61 -14.12 20.57
CA GLU A 179 -15.35 -15.10 21.36
C GLU A 179 -14.87 -15.20 22.81
N PHE A 180 -13.61 -14.79 23.07
CA PHE A 180 -13.05 -14.75 24.41
C PHE A 180 -13.43 -13.48 25.18
N PHE A 181 -13.47 -12.34 24.48
CA PHE A 181 -13.78 -11.04 25.09
C PHE A 181 -15.17 -10.49 24.71
N GLY A 182 -15.82 -11.05 23.71
CA GLY A 182 -17.16 -10.67 23.25
C GLY A 182 -18.23 -11.62 23.72
N THR A 183 -19.43 -11.08 23.93
CA THR A 183 -20.64 -11.87 24.23
C THR A 183 -21.49 -11.91 22.97
N ASP A 184 -21.78 -13.11 22.43
CA ASP A 184 -22.73 -13.24 21.30
C ASP A 184 -24.15 -13.02 21.79
N MET A 185 -24.64 -11.79 21.58
CA MET A 185 -25.98 -11.37 21.97
C MET A 185 -27.07 -12.10 21.18
N THR A 186 -26.77 -12.56 19.95
CA THR A 186 -27.71 -13.29 19.12
C THR A 186 -27.93 -14.70 19.68
N GLU A 187 -26.86 -15.37 20.10
CA GLU A 187 -26.94 -16.66 20.75
C GLU A 187 -27.65 -16.59 22.10
N LEU A 188 -27.38 -15.52 22.90
CA LEU A 188 -28.10 -15.28 24.14
C LEU A 188 -29.59 -15.03 23.93
N ALA A 189 -29.97 -14.34 22.84
CA ALA A 189 -31.36 -14.14 22.46
C ALA A 189 -32.05 -15.48 22.10
N HIS A 190 -31.39 -16.35 21.32
CA HIS A 190 -31.90 -17.67 20.99
C HIS A 190 -32.06 -18.58 22.21
N GLN A 191 -31.16 -18.42 23.19
CA GLN A 191 -31.22 -19.16 24.45
C GLN A 191 -32.22 -18.56 25.48
N GLY A 192 -32.89 -17.45 25.13
CA GLY A 192 -33.84 -16.77 26.04
C GLY A 192 -33.19 -16.16 27.29
N LYS A 193 -31.87 -15.91 27.25
CA LYS A 193 -31.09 -15.37 28.38
C LYS A 193 -30.98 -13.84 28.40
N LEU A 194 -31.61 -13.15 27.45
CA LEU A 194 -31.67 -11.71 27.46
C LEU A 194 -32.86 -11.23 28.31
N ASP A 195 -32.66 -10.15 29.06
CA ASP A 195 -33.72 -9.52 29.80
C ASP A 195 -34.82 -9.01 28.84
N PRO A 196 -36.12 -9.18 29.20
CA PRO A 196 -37.20 -8.70 28.38
C PRO A 196 -37.20 -7.18 28.29
N VAL A 197 -37.28 -6.64 27.10
CA VAL A 197 -37.35 -5.21 26.87
C VAL A 197 -38.79 -4.74 27.13
N VAL A 198 -38.98 -3.94 28.18
CA VAL A 198 -40.31 -3.38 28.57
C VAL A 198 -40.34 -1.90 28.24
N GLY A 199 -41.38 -1.43 27.57
CA GLY A 199 -41.66 0.00 27.36
C GLY A 199 -40.81 0.70 26.29
N ARG A 200 -40.16 -0.05 25.41
CA ARG A 200 -39.35 0.51 24.28
C ARG A 200 -39.78 0.04 22.91
N GLU A 201 -41.03 -0.30 22.71
CA GLU A 201 -41.56 -0.89 21.47
C GLU A 201 -41.40 0.02 20.25
N ASP A 202 -41.56 1.33 20.39
CA ASP A 202 -41.43 2.29 19.30
C ASP A 202 -39.97 2.45 18.82
N GLN A 203 -39.04 2.42 19.78
CA GLN A 203 -37.62 2.47 19.46
C GLN A 203 -37.17 1.19 18.71
N ILE A 204 -37.65 0.02 19.14
CA ILE A 204 -37.38 -1.25 18.49
C ILE A 204 -37.94 -1.24 17.06
N LYS A 205 -39.18 -0.81 16.84
CA LYS A 205 -39.79 -0.68 15.51
C LYS A 205 -38.95 0.25 14.60
N ARG A 206 -38.50 1.37 15.16
CA ARG A 206 -37.66 2.34 14.41
C ARG A 206 -36.30 1.75 14.01
N VAL A 207 -35.63 1.01 14.90
CA VAL A 207 -34.38 0.32 14.61
C VAL A 207 -34.57 -0.74 13.53
N ILE A 208 -35.60 -1.58 13.64
CA ILE A 208 -35.92 -2.60 12.63
C ILE A 208 -36.18 -1.95 11.26
N THR A 209 -36.91 -0.83 11.22
CA THR A 209 -37.19 -0.10 9.97
C THR A 209 -35.92 0.46 9.33
N ILE A 210 -34.94 0.92 10.14
CA ILE A 210 -33.66 1.43 9.65
C ILE A 210 -32.77 0.30 9.13
N LEU A 211 -32.74 -0.85 9.82
CA LEU A 211 -31.91 -2.00 9.44
C LEU A 211 -32.45 -2.74 8.20
N ASN A 212 -33.76 -2.65 7.90
CA ASN A 212 -34.38 -3.26 6.73
C ASN A 212 -34.38 -2.35 5.47
N ARG A 213 -33.64 -1.25 5.49
CA ARG A 213 -33.54 -0.29 4.39
C ARG A 213 -32.30 -0.52 3.56
#